data_d1d1023714a69251a93559ac7e88072e
#
_entry.id   d1d1023714a69251a93559ac7e88072e
#
_cell.length_a   1.000
_cell.length_b   1.000
_cell.length_c   1.000
_cell.angle_alpha   90.00
_cell.angle_beta   90.00
_cell.angle_gamma   90.00
#
_symmetry.space_group_name_H-M   'P 1'
#
loop_
_entity.id
_entity.type
_entity.pdbx_description
1 polymer ?
#
loop_
_entity_poly.entity_id
_entity_poly.type
_entity_poly.pdbx_seq_one_letter_code
_entity_poly.pdbx_strand_id
1 'polypeptide(L)'
;MTPDLLEAGAVKRQQYQAKVEASNSSGGRAAAFGRVLTPGLPDFAHGVALYLDEVTVSFDGFKALNSLSLTINLGELRCIIGPNGAGKTTMMDVITGKTRPDKGSVTYGQNIDLLRLRENEIAGIGIGRKFQKPTVFEQLTVFENLELAQQADRSPRASLWSRLSGAQLDQIAEILTLIHLLGAAQIQAGLLSHGQKQWLEIGMLLMQSPTLLLLDEPVAGMTDEETERTAELFLSLEGKHSLVVVEHDMAFVDQLTQGCKQVTVLHEGSVLAEGLLSEVQANERVVEVYLGR
;
A
#
# COMPACT_ATOMS: atom_id res chain seq x y z
N MET A 1 23.52 -1.88 -8.74
CA MET A 1 22.21 -2.52 -8.58
C MET A 1 22.46 -3.84 -7.87
N THR A 2 22.29 -3.86 -6.56
CA THR A 2 22.74 -4.99 -5.72
C THR A 2 21.60 -6.01 -5.52
N PRO A 3 21.87 -7.31 -5.66
CA PRO A 3 20.91 -8.40 -5.46
C PRO A 3 20.37 -8.52 -4.02
N ASP A 4 20.99 -7.85 -3.07
CA ASP A 4 20.80 -8.04 -1.63
C ASP A 4 19.40 -7.72 -1.05
N LEU A 5 18.65 -6.79 -1.63
CA LEU A 5 17.33 -6.43 -1.09
C LEU A 5 16.26 -7.51 -1.34
N LEU A 6 16.40 -8.23 -2.45
CA LEU A 6 15.54 -9.40 -2.73
C LEU A 6 15.91 -10.58 -1.82
N GLU A 7 17.20 -10.75 -1.51
CA GLU A 7 17.67 -11.79 -0.59
C GLU A 7 17.29 -11.48 0.87
N ALA A 8 17.37 -10.24 1.33
CA ALA A 8 16.93 -9.86 2.68
C ALA A 8 15.43 -10.09 2.90
N GLY A 9 14.59 -9.78 1.89
CA GLY A 9 13.19 -10.13 1.89
C GLY A 9 12.95 -11.65 1.89
N ALA A 10 13.75 -12.40 1.15
CA ALA A 10 13.68 -13.87 1.09
C ALA A 10 14.11 -14.52 2.40
N VAL A 11 15.17 -14.02 3.04
CA VAL A 11 15.65 -14.51 4.34
C VAL A 11 14.66 -14.25 5.46
N LYS A 12 14.01 -13.07 5.50
CA LYS A 12 12.93 -12.79 6.45
C LYS A 12 11.70 -13.66 6.22
N ARG A 13 11.34 -13.93 4.96
CA ARG A 13 10.27 -14.89 4.61
C ARG A 13 10.61 -16.30 5.11
N GLN A 14 11.84 -16.76 4.97
CA GLN A 14 12.29 -18.05 5.48
C GLN A 14 12.25 -18.11 7.01
N GLN A 15 12.66 -17.07 7.73
CA GLN A 15 12.60 -17.03 9.19
C GLN A 15 11.16 -16.98 9.72
N TYR A 16 10.26 -16.28 9.02
CA TYR A 16 8.84 -16.29 9.36
C TYR A 16 8.20 -17.63 9.04
N GLN A 17 8.56 -18.26 7.91
CA GLN A 17 8.14 -19.61 7.54
C GLN A 17 8.58 -20.63 8.59
N ALA A 18 9.83 -20.58 9.07
CA ALA A 18 10.31 -21.47 10.13
C ALA A 18 9.56 -21.30 11.46
N LYS A 19 9.15 -20.05 11.81
CA LYS A 19 8.34 -19.79 13.01
C LYS A 19 6.89 -20.32 12.86
N VAL A 20 6.31 -20.19 11.67
CA VAL A 20 4.96 -20.70 11.37
C VAL A 20 4.96 -22.24 11.30
N GLU A 21 6.00 -22.85 10.74
CA GLU A 21 6.17 -24.32 10.70
C GLU A 21 6.31 -24.92 12.12
N ALA A 22 7.03 -24.24 13.00
CA ALA A 22 7.14 -24.62 14.40
C ALA A 22 5.82 -24.51 15.18
N SER A 23 4.93 -23.59 14.76
CA SER A 23 3.61 -23.37 15.37
C SER A 23 2.53 -24.34 14.87
N ASN A 24 2.68 -24.93 13.68
CA ASN A 24 1.65 -25.67 12.96
C ASN A 24 1.86 -27.20 12.89
N SER A 25 2.57 -27.78 13.85
CA SER A 25 2.78 -29.25 13.90
C SER A 25 1.49 -30.09 14.08
N SER A 26 0.29 -29.51 14.10
CA SER A 26 -0.99 -30.22 14.25
C SER A 26 -2.11 -29.80 13.28
N GLY A 27 -1.86 -28.91 12.30
CA GLY A 27 -2.89 -28.40 11.38
C GLY A 27 -2.72 -28.94 9.96
N GLY A 28 -3.77 -29.49 9.39
CA GLY A 28 -3.79 -30.06 8.04
C GLY A 28 -3.36 -29.05 6.97
N ARG A 29 -2.48 -29.46 6.08
CA ARG A 29 -2.00 -28.68 4.93
C ARG A 29 -3.10 -28.63 3.86
N ALA A 30 -3.59 -27.45 3.53
CA ALA A 30 -4.43 -27.26 2.36
C ALA A 30 -3.56 -27.23 1.10
N ALA A 31 -3.87 -28.07 0.12
CA ALA A 31 -3.25 -28.04 -1.19
C ALA A 31 -4.20 -27.40 -2.20
N ALA A 32 -3.82 -26.27 -2.84
CA ALA A 32 -4.52 -25.72 -3.98
C ALA A 32 -3.67 -25.95 -5.24
N PHE A 33 -4.23 -26.58 -6.24
CA PHE A 33 -3.55 -26.88 -7.51
C PHE A 33 -2.20 -27.60 -7.35
N GLY A 34 -2.12 -28.56 -6.42
CA GLY A 34 -0.91 -29.37 -6.19
C GLY A 34 0.20 -28.69 -5.40
N ARG A 35 -0.02 -27.47 -4.88
CA ARG A 35 0.93 -26.74 -4.02
C ARG A 35 0.50 -26.80 -2.57
N VAL A 36 1.49 -26.88 -1.68
CA VAL A 36 1.26 -26.78 -0.23
C VAL A 36 1.22 -25.31 0.13
N LEU A 37 0.03 -24.80 0.49
CA LEU A 37 -0.13 -23.43 0.98
C LEU A 37 0.29 -23.37 2.46
N THR A 38 1.04 -22.33 2.83
CA THR A 38 1.35 -22.04 4.23
C THR A 38 0.20 -21.22 4.81
N PRO A 39 -0.51 -21.74 5.82
CA PRO A 39 -1.61 -21.00 6.44
C PRO A 39 -1.15 -19.62 6.95
N GLY A 40 -1.94 -18.59 6.66
CA GLY A 40 -1.67 -17.22 7.11
C GLY A 40 -0.62 -16.44 6.30
N LEU A 41 0.02 -17.05 5.29
CA LEU A 41 0.89 -16.35 4.36
C LEU A 41 0.21 -16.18 2.99
N PRO A 42 0.30 -14.99 2.37
CA PRO A 42 -0.23 -14.77 1.04
C PRO A 42 0.58 -15.54 -0.02
N ASP A 43 -0.12 -16.16 -0.97
CA ASP A 43 0.47 -16.81 -2.14
C ASP A 43 0.34 -15.90 -3.36
N PHE A 44 1.47 -15.45 -3.90
CA PHE A 44 1.53 -14.58 -5.09
C PHE A 44 1.99 -15.31 -6.35
N ALA A 45 1.94 -16.62 -6.39
CA ALA A 45 2.53 -17.42 -7.47
C ALA A 45 1.95 -17.14 -8.87
N HIS A 46 0.73 -16.60 -8.97
CA HIS A 46 0.12 -16.22 -10.25
C HIS A 46 0.18 -14.71 -10.54
N GLY A 47 1.00 -13.96 -9.78
CA GLY A 47 1.27 -12.56 -10.06
C GLY A 47 0.15 -11.59 -9.66
N VAL A 48 -0.89 -12.03 -8.94
CA VAL A 48 -1.96 -11.15 -8.42
C VAL A 48 -1.66 -10.81 -6.97
N ALA A 49 -1.65 -9.51 -6.65
CA ALA A 49 -1.50 -9.01 -5.29
C ALA A 49 -2.85 -8.89 -4.59
N LEU A 50 -3.86 -8.33 -5.26
CA LEU A 50 -5.17 -8.07 -4.68
C LEU A 50 -6.27 -8.31 -5.73
N TYR A 51 -7.36 -8.93 -5.28
CA TYR A 51 -8.56 -9.13 -6.08
C TYR A 51 -9.81 -8.78 -5.28
N LEU A 52 -10.59 -7.84 -5.80
CA LEU A 52 -11.93 -7.50 -5.34
C LEU A 52 -12.92 -8.12 -6.34
N ASP A 53 -13.95 -8.79 -5.84
CA ASP A 53 -14.97 -9.46 -6.65
C ASP A 53 -16.37 -9.04 -6.21
N GLU A 54 -17.07 -8.30 -7.07
CA GLU A 54 -18.44 -7.79 -6.89
C GLU A 54 -18.70 -7.12 -5.54
N VAL A 55 -17.71 -6.38 -5.02
CA VAL A 55 -17.76 -5.76 -3.71
C VAL A 55 -18.83 -4.66 -3.69
N THR A 56 -19.79 -4.79 -2.77
CA THR A 56 -20.86 -3.80 -2.57
C THR A 56 -20.87 -3.33 -1.13
N VAL A 57 -20.90 -2.01 -0.94
CA VAL A 57 -21.01 -1.34 0.37
C VAL A 57 -22.10 -0.31 0.31
N SER A 58 -23.02 -0.34 1.27
CA SER A 58 -24.11 0.62 1.39
C SER A 58 -24.06 1.33 2.74
N PHE A 59 -24.28 2.64 2.75
CA PHE A 59 -24.45 3.46 3.94
C PHE A 59 -25.82 4.14 3.87
N ASP A 60 -26.72 3.85 4.80
CA ASP A 60 -28.06 4.45 4.89
C ASP A 60 -28.84 4.42 3.55
N GLY A 61 -28.69 3.33 2.79
CA GLY A 61 -29.36 3.16 1.48
C GLY A 61 -28.59 3.72 0.29
N PHE A 62 -27.53 4.49 0.51
CA PHE A 62 -26.61 4.94 -0.56
C PHE A 62 -25.53 3.89 -0.80
N LYS A 63 -25.38 3.45 -2.04
CA LYS A 63 -24.31 2.52 -2.42
C LYS A 63 -23.02 3.29 -2.66
N ALA A 64 -22.08 3.17 -1.73
CA ALA A 64 -20.74 3.74 -1.87
C ALA A 64 -19.84 2.87 -2.76
N LEU A 65 -20.02 1.53 -2.74
CA LEU A 65 -19.50 0.61 -3.75
C LEU A 65 -20.67 -0.22 -4.31
N ASN A 66 -20.66 -0.43 -5.61
CA ASN A 66 -21.73 -1.11 -6.33
C ASN A 66 -21.15 -2.18 -7.26
N SER A 67 -21.04 -3.41 -6.77
CA SER A 67 -20.45 -4.56 -7.49
C SER A 67 -19.07 -4.23 -8.07
N LEU A 68 -18.21 -3.61 -7.25
CA LEU A 68 -16.86 -3.25 -7.65
C LEU A 68 -16.01 -4.52 -7.82
N SER A 69 -15.47 -4.73 -9.03
CA SER A 69 -14.45 -5.75 -9.31
C SER A 69 -13.17 -5.08 -9.80
N LEU A 70 -12.04 -5.43 -9.18
CA LEU A 70 -10.74 -4.83 -9.46
C LEU A 70 -9.62 -5.83 -9.19
N THR A 71 -8.65 -5.91 -10.08
CA THR A 71 -7.46 -6.73 -9.92
C THR A 71 -6.21 -5.85 -9.90
N ILE A 72 -5.34 -6.06 -8.90
CA ILE A 72 -4.02 -5.42 -8.83
C ILE A 72 -2.97 -6.53 -8.92
N ASN A 73 -2.05 -6.40 -9.86
CA ASN A 73 -0.98 -7.37 -10.04
C ASN A 73 0.18 -7.11 -9.05
N LEU A 74 0.98 -8.12 -8.82
CA LEU A 74 2.17 -8.02 -7.98
C LEU A 74 3.20 -7.10 -8.64
N GLY A 75 3.68 -6.12 -7.88
CA GLY A 75 4.65 -5.13 -8.37
C GLY A 75 4.06 -4.04 -9.27
N GLU A 76 2.75 -4.04 -9.49
CA GLU A 76 2.06 -3.06 -10.33
C GLU A 76 1.93 -1.71 -9.61
N LEU A 77 2.14 -0.61 -10.35
CA LEU A 77 1.69 0.72 -9.98
C LEU A 77 0.38 1.02 -10.71
N ARG A 78 -0.72 1.13 -9.96
CA ARG A 78 -2.06 1.42 -10.45
C ARG A 78 -2.52 2.77 -9.93
N CYS A 79 -2.86 3.69 -10.84
CA CYS A 79 -3.56 4.92 -10.49
C CYS A 79 -5.07 4.71 -10.53
N ILE A 80 -5.76 5.19 -9.48
CA ILE A 80 -7.23 5.17 -9.40
C ILE A 80 -7.70 6.60 -9.32
N ILE A 81 -8.47 7.01 -10.31
CA ILE A 81 -9.05 8.35 -10.42
C ILE A 81 -10.57 8.28 -10.36
N GLY A 82 -11.22 9.42 -10.16
CA GLY A 82 -12.68 9.53 -10.14
C GLY A 82 -13.12 10.73 -9.35
N PRO A 83 -14.36 11.20 -9.56
CA PRO A 83 -14.92 12.34 -8.83
C PRO A 83 -15.03 12.07 -7.33
N ASN A 84 -15.33 13.11 -6.56
CA ASN A 84 -15.65 12.97 -5.15
C ASN A 84 -16.93 12.14 -5.00
N GLY A 85 -16.92 11.20 -4.04
CA GLY A 85 -18.03 10.25 -3.85
C GLY A 85 -18.00 9.03 -4.78
N ALA A 86 -17.01 8.89 -5.67
CA ALA A 86 -16.90 7.73 -6.57
C ALA A 86 -16.62 6.38 -5.85
N GLY A 87 -16.34 6.38 -4.53
CA GLY A 87 -16.11 5.18 -3.76
C GLY A 87 -14.61 4.89 -3.48
N LYS A 88 -13.68 5.74 -3.90
CA LYS A 88 -12.23 5.53 -3.78
C LYS A 88 -11.78 5.24 -2.34
N THR A 89 -12.15 6.10 -1.40
CA THR A 89 -11.81 5.92 0.03
C THR A 89 -12.52 4.71 0.63
N THR A 90 -13.79 4.46 0.27
CA THR A 90 -14.54 3.27 0.73
C THR A 90 -13.88 1.98 0.24
N MET A 91 -13.40 1.95 -0.99
CA MET A 91 -12.63 0.81 -1.52
C MET A 91 -11.38 0.54 -0.67
N MET A 92 -10.60 1.58 -0.36
CA MET A 92 -9.43 1.44 0.51
C MET A 92 -9.81 1.01 1.94
N ASP A 93 -10.91 1.53 2.47
CA ASP A 93 -11.44 1.15 3.79
C ASP A 93 -11.85 -0.33 3.83
N VAL A 94 -12.38 -0.86 2.73
CA VAL A 94 -12.69 -2.30 2.61
C VAL A 94 -11.41 -3.14 2.57
N ILE A 95 -10.42 -2.75 1.76
CA ILE A 95 -9.14 -3.48 1.64
C ILE A 95 -8.42 -3.53 2.99
N THR A 96 -8.47 -2.45 3.76
CA THR A 96 -7.79 -2.37 5.08
C THR A 96 -8.63 -2.94 6.24
N GLY A 97 -9.86 -3.40 5.97
CA GLY A 97 -10.74 -4.00 6.97
C GLY A 97 -11.51 -3.04 7.87
N LYS A 98 -11.35 -1.72 7.63
CA LYS A 98 -12.06 -0.66 8.36
C LYS A 98 -13.57 -0.66 8.04
N THR A 99 -13.95 -1.02 6.80
CA THR A 99 -15.33 -1.17 6.37
C THR A 99 -15.57 -2.61 5.90
N ARG A 100 -16.66 -3.21 6.34
CA ARG A 100 -17.09 -4.55 5.86
C ARG A 100 -18.10 -4.38 4.73
N PRO A 101 -17.91 -5.07 3.58
CA PRO A 101 -18.86 -5.02 2.49
C PRO A 101 -20.13 -5.82 2.83
N ASP A 102 -21.26 -5.42 2.22
CA ASP A 102 -22.53 -6.15 2.29
C ASP A 102 -22.46 -7.42 1.44
N LYS A 103 -21.73 -7.37 0.31
CA LYS A 103 -21.57 -8.47 -0.65
C LYS A 103 -20.19 -8.42 -1.29
N GLY A 104 -19.81 -9.55 -1.91
CA GLY A 104 -18.55 -9.69 -2.63
C GLY A 104 -17.46 -10.30 -1.77
N SER A 105 -16.26 -10.39 -2.32
CA SER A 105 -15.08 -10.92 -1.66
C SER A 105 -13.86 -10.06 -1.92
N VAL A 106 -12.89 -10.09 -1.01
CA VAL A 106 -11.60 -9.40 -1.15
C VAL A 106 -10.49 -10.37 -0.80
N THR A 107 -9.70 -10.74 -1.81
CA THR A 107 -8.65 -11.73 -1.69
C THR A 107 -7.28 -11.09 -1.88
N TYR A 108 -6.36 -11.32 -0.94
CA TYR A 108 -4.97 -10.89 -1.00
C TYR A 108 -4.08 -12.07 -1.35
N GLY A 109 -3.26 -11.90 -2.39
CA GLY A 109 -2.67 -13.06 -3.06
C GLY A 109 -3.79 -13.94 -3.62
N GLN A 110 -3.63 -15.26 -3.47
CA GLN A 110 -4.62 -16.22 -3.97
C GLN A 110 -5.40 -16.93 -2.87
N ASN A 111 -5.02 -16.72 -1.63
CA ASN A 111 -5.44 -17.57 -0.53
C ASN A 111 -5.89 -16.83 0.74
N ILE A 112 -5.70 -15.52 0.83
CA ILE A 112 -6.07 -14.76 2.02
C ILE A 112 -7.35 -13.98 1.79
N ASP A 113 -8.42 -14.37 2.47
CA ASP A 113 -9.67 -13.62 2.52
C ASP A 113 -9.54 -12.50 3.56
N LEU A 114 -9.41 -11.25 3.07
CA LEU A 114 -9.24 -10.06 3.93
C LEU A 114 -10.47 -9.80 4.80
N LEU A 115 -11.64 -10.24 4.38
CA LEU A 115 -12.88 -10.02 5.15
C LEU A 115 -12.92 -10.84 6.46
N ARG A 116 -12.01 -11.79 6.64
CA ARG A 116 -11.89 -12.58 7.88
C ARG A 116 -10.86 -12.01 8.85
N LEU A 117 -10.07 -11.03 8.42
CA LEU A 117 -8.99 -10.46 9.19
C LEU A 117 -9.39 -9.12 9.82
N ARG A 118 -8.74 -8.76 10.92
CA ARG A 118 -8.84 -7.42 11.52
C ARG A 118 -7.80 -6.48 10.89
N GLU A 119 -7.99 -5.18 11.02
CA GLU A 119 -7.10 -4.14 10.47
C GLU A 119 -5.61 -4.37 10.80
N ASN A 120 -5.31 -4.70 12.05
CA ASN A 120 -3.93 -4.97 12.48
C ASN A 120 -3.34 -6.26 11.89
N GLU A 121 -4.17 -7.27 11.61
CA GLU A 121 -3.76 -8.51 10.95
C GLU A 121 -3.50 -8.26 9.46
N ILE A 122 -4.34 -7.44 8.81
CA ILE A 122 -4.18 -7.00 7.42
C ILE A 122 -2.87 -6.21 7.26
N ALA A 123 -2.58 -5.27 8.15
CA ALA A 123 -1.30 -4.57 8.15
C ALA A 123 -0.12 -5.54 8.35
N GLY A 124 -0.27 -6.53 9.24
CA GLY A 124 0.76 -7.53 9.55
C GLY A 124 1.12 -8.46 8.38
N ILE A 125 0.20 -8.70 7.45
CA ILE A 125 0.47 -9.54 6.26
C ILE A 125 1.05 -8.76 5.08
N GLY A 126 1.29 -7.45 5.22
CA GLY A 126 2.03 -6.64 4.26
C GLY A 126 1.16 -5.71 3.41
N ILE A 127 0.00 -5.27 3.90
CA ILE A 127 -0.79 -4.19 3.31
C ILE A 127 -0.58 -2.93 4.13
N GLY A 128 0.10 -1.93 3.54
CA GLY A 128 0.30 -0.61 4.14
C GLY A 128 -0.66 0.42 3.55
N ARG A 129 -1.19 1.32 4.38
CA ARG A 129 -2.01 2.44 3.92
C ARG A 129 -1.49 3.76 4.45
N LYS A 130 -1.28 4.70 3.54
CA LYS A 130 -1.07 6.11 3.84
C LYS A 130 -2.42 6.82 3.82
N PHE A 131 -2.73 7.52 4.90
CA PHE A 131 -3.93 8.35 5.01
C PHE A 131 -3.68 9.75 4.45
N GLN A 132 -4.75 10.51 4.19
CA GLN A 132 -4.66 11.89 3.68
C GLN A 132 -3.88 12.82 4.62
N LYS A 133 -4.05 12.66 5.94
CA LYS A 133 -3.31 13.45 6.93
C LYS A 133 -2.09 12.66 7.41
N PRO A 134 -0.88 13.25 7.39
CA PRO A 134 0.30 12.58 7.92
C PRO A 134 0.14 12.17 9.39
N THR A 135 0.50 10.92 9.68
CA THR A 135 0.43 10.34 11.03
C THR A 135 1.83 10.12 11.59
N VAL A 136 2.61 11.20 11.68
CA VAL A 136 3.97 11.18 12.24
C VAL A 136 3.96 11.58 13.72
N PHE A 137 4.91 11.07 14.49
CA PHE A 137 5.14 11.46 15.88
C PHE A 137 5.95 12.75 15.92
N GLU A 138 5.27 13.90 15.98
CA GLU A 138 5.86 15.23 15.81
C GLU A 138 6.95 15.57 16.84
N GLN A 139 6.88 14.98 18.03
CA GLN A 139 7.83 15.19 19.12
C GLN A 139 9.13 14.39 18.96
N LEU A 140 9.12 13.38 18.11
CA LEU A 140 10.26 12.53 17.82
C LEU A 140 11.01 13.03 16.59
N THR A 141 12.30 12.70 16.51
CA THR A 141 13.09 12.95 15.31
C THR A 141 12.61 12.09 14.13
N VAL A 142 13.02 12.44 12.92
CA VAL A 142 12.76 11.64 11.72
C VAL A 142 13.29 10.22 11.91
N PHE A 143 14.50 10.08 12.44
CA PHE A 143 15.13 8.79 12.73
C PHE A 143 14.29 7.96 13.72
N GLU A 144 13.87 8.55 14.84
CA GLU A 144 13.06 7.86 15.86
C GLU A 144 11.69 7.43 15.33
N ASN A 145 11.07 8.21 14.42
CA ASN A 145 9.84 7.81 13.74
C ASN A 145 10.03 6.53 12.92
N LEU A 146 11.13 6.45 12.14
CA LEU A 146 11.46 5.26 11.37
C LEU A 146 11.83 4.06 12.26
N GLU A 147 12.56 4.30 13.36
CA GLU A 147 12.88 3.27 14.35
C GLU A 147 11.61 2.65 14.95
N LEU A 148 10.63 3.47 15.36
CA LEU A 148 9.36 2.99 15.88
C LEU A 148 8.53 2.20 14.86
N ALA A 149 8.66 2.55 13.58
CA ALA A 149 7.94 1.88 12.50
C ALA A 149 8.52 0.52 12.12
N GLN A 150 9.73 0.19 12.61
CA GLN A 150 10.34 -1.12 12.36
C GLN A 150 9.47 -2.26 12.90
N GLN A 151 9.46 -3.37 12.17
CA GLN A 151 8.93 -4.63 12.70
C GLN A 151 9.88 -5.17 13.77
N ALA A 152 9.70 -4.74 15.01
CA ALA A 152 10.44 -5.25 16.14
C ALA A 152 9.66 -6.35 16.88
N ASP A 153 10.39 -7.23 17.56
CA ASP A 153 9.79 -8.13 18.55
C ASP A 153 9.21 -7.27 19.68
N ARG A 154 7.88 -7.17 19.74
CA ARG A 154 7.13 -6.34 20.72
C ARG A 154 7.09 -6.99 22.11
N SER A 155 7.96 -7.96 22.41
CA SER A 155 8.04 -8.50 23.76
C SER A 155 8.57 -7.41 24.71
N PRO A 156 8.02 -7.29 25.94
CA PRO A 156 8.45 -6.29 26.92
C PRO A 156 9.96 -6.37 27.26
N ARG A 157 10.56 -7.55 27.10
CA ARG A 157 12.00 -7.76 27.32
C ARG A 157 12.85 -7.25 26.16
N ALA A 158 12.41 -7.44 24.91
CA ALA A 158 13.10 -6.90 23.74
C ALA A 158 13.06 -5.37 23.73
N SER A 159 11.92 -4.76 24.10
CA SER A 159 11.73 -3.30 24.14
C SER A 159 12.63 -2.57 25.13
N LEU A 160 13.00 -3.22 26.25
CA LEU A 160 13.81 -2.61 27.33
C LEU A 160 15.32 -2.71 27.10
N TRP A 161 15.80 -3.64 26.25
CA TRP A 161 17.24 -3.97 26.14
C TRP A 161 17.72 -4.03 24.67
N SER A 162 16.85 -3.78 23.67
CA SER A 162 17.25 -3.87 22.27
C SER A 162 18.04 -2.62 21.84
N ARG A 163 19.32 -2.81 21.53
CA ARG A 163 20.04 -1.89 20.66
C ARG A 163 19.74 -2.26 19.22
N LEU A 164 19.58 -1.26 18.36
CA LEU A 164 19.45 -1.48 16.93
C LEU A 164 20.64 -2.30 16.42
N SER A 165 20.36 -3.34 15.67
CA SER A 165 21.38 -4.09 14.96
C SER A 165 21.94 -3.27 13.79
N GLY A 166 23.15 -3.58 13.31
CA GLY A 166 23.72 -2.94 12.12
C GLY A 166 22.75 -2.98 10.93
N ALA A 167 22.13 -4.13 10.67
CA ALA A 167 21.17 -4.29 9.58
C ALA A 167 19.90 -3.39 9.72
N GLN A 168 19.48 -3.10 10.95
CA GLN A 168 18.37 -2.19 11.19
C GLN A 168 18.76 -0.72 10.97
N LEU A 169 19.98 -0.35 11.36
CA LEU A 169 20.54 0.97 11.08
C LEU A 169 20.71 1.19 9.57
N ASP A 170 21.22 0.19 8.86
CA ASP A 170 21.38 0.23 7.41
C ASP A 170 20.02 0.38 6.72
N GLN A 171 18.99 -0.34 7.16
CA GLN A 171 17.62 -0.20 6.63
C GLN A 171 17.06 1.22 6.86
N ILE A 172 17.25 1.81 8.05
CA ILE A 172 16.82 3.18 8.32
C ILE A 172 17.57 4.16 7.39
N ALA A 173 18.89 4.00 7.22
CA ALA A 173 19.68 4.86 6.35
C ALA A 173 19.25 4.78 4.88
N GLU A 174 18.95 3.57 4.39
CA GLU A 174 18.43 3.35 3.04
C GLU A 174 17.06 4.05 2.85
N ILE A 175 16.14 3.88 3.82
CA ILE A 175 14.83 4.54 3.74
C ILE A 175 14.99 6.06 3.84
N LEU A 176 15.81 6.60 4.74
CA LEU A 176 16.09 8.03 4.83
C LEU A 176 16.60 8.62 3.51
N THR A 177 17.46 7.87 2.82
CA THR A 177 17.98 8.25 1.51
C THR A 177 16.87 8.24 0.46
N LEU A 178 16.07 7.17 0.45
CA LEU A 178 14.97 6.97 -0.50
C LEU A 178 13.90 8.05 -0.40
N ILE A 179 13.54 8.46 0.83
CA ILE A 179 12.54 9.52 1.09
C ILE A 179 13.14 10.93 1.16
N HIS A 180 14.41 11.12 0.74
CA HIS A 180 15.13 12.39 0.73
C HIS A 180 15.24 13.11 2.09
N LEU A 181 15.20 12.38 3.21
CA LEU A 181 15.28 12.95 4.57
C LEU A 181 16.56 12.59 5.32
N LEU A 182 17.60 12.10 4.65
CA LEU A 182 18.86 11.72 5.29
C LEU A 182 19.50 12.90 6.05
N GLY A 183 19.52 14.10 5.43
CA GLY A 183 20.03 15.32 6.06
C GLY A 183 19.17 15.85 7.22
N ALA A 184 17.92 15.38 7.32
CA ALA A 184 16.97 15.77 8.36
C ALA A 184 16.79 14.70 9.46
N ALA A 185 17.60 13.63 9.45
CA ALA A 185 17.41 12.47 10.32
C ALA A 185 17.28 12.81 11.82
N GLN A 186 17.99 13.83 12.30
CA GLN A 186 18.00 14.28 13.70
C GLN A 186 17.04 15.46 13.95
N ILE A 187 16.31 15.93 12.94
CA ILE A 187 15.31 17.00 13.10
C ILE A 187 14.01 16.40 13.63
N GLN A 188 13.35 17.11 14.56
CA GLN A 188 12.02 16.73 15.03
C GLN A 188 11.01 16.77 13.88
N ALA A 189 10.18 15.73 13.75
CA ALA A 189 9.21 15.61 12.68
C ALA A 189 8.19 16.76 12.66
N GLY A 190 7.91 17.37 13.82
CA GLY A 190 7.06 18.56 13.92
C GLY A 190 7.57 19.77 13.14
N LEU A 191 8.90 19.88 12.92
CA LEU A 191 9.55 21.00 12.22
C LEU A 191 9.64 20.78 10.69
N LEU A 192 9.27 19.61 10.19
CA LEU A 192 9.27 19.30 8.77
C LEU A 192 8.17 20.08 8.01
N SER A 193 8.40 20.35 6.73
CA SER A 193 7.35 20.81 5.82
C SER A 193 6.23 19.77 5.70
N HIS A 194 5.09 20.18 5.14
CA HIS A 194 3.98 19.24 4.92
C HIS A 194 4.41 18.08 4.00
N GLY A 195 5.07 18.35 2.89
CA GLY A 195 5.57 17.30 1.98
C GLY A 195 6.60 16.39 2.64
N GLN A 196 7.52 16.95 3.43
CA GLN A 196 8.50 16.15 4.17
C GLN A 196 7.82 15.23 5.21
N LYS A 197 6.75 15.66 5.87
CA LYS A 197 5.94 14.79 6.77
C LYS A 197 5.28 13.66 5.98
N GLN A 198 4.80 13.93 4.77
CA GLN A 198 4.25 12.91 3.88
C GLN A 198 5.31 11.87 3.48
N TRP A 199 6.52 12.31 3.12
CA TRP A 199 7.63 11.40 2.83
C TRP A 199 8.04 10.57 4.04
N LEU A 200 8.08 11.17 5.23
CA LEU A 200 8.36 10.43 6.46
C LEU A 200 7.32 9.33 6.72
N GLU A 201 6.03 9.62 6.53
CA GLU A 201 4.96 8.63 6.67
C GLU A 201 5.12 7.48 5.67
N ILE A 202 5.45 7.78 4.40
CA ILE A 202 5.77 6.75 3.40
C ILE A 202 6.98 5.92 3.86
N GLY A 203 8.02 6.57 4.37
CA GLY A 203 9.19 5.89 4.94
C GLY A 203 8.83 4.94 6.09
N MET A 204 7.96 5.39 7.00
CA MET A 204 7.46 4.55 8.11
C MET A 204 6.71 3.31 7.60
N LEU A 205 5.92 3.46 6.53
CA LEU A 205 5.26 2.31 5.89
C LEU A 205 6.28 1.36 5.25
N LEU A 206 7.28 1.89 4.54
CA LEU A 206 8.33 1.10 3.90
C LEU A 206 9.21 0.33 4.90
N MET A 207 9.40 0.85 6.12
CA MET A 207 10.07 0.13 7.21
C MET A 207 9.40 -1.21 7.54
N GLN A 208 8.11 -1.35 7.25
CA GLN A 208 7.35 -2.59 7.45
C GLN A 208 7.47 -3.56 6.27
N SER A 209 8.20 -3.19 5.20
CA SER A 209 8.37 -3.98 3.98
C SER A 209 7.04 -4.48 3.39
N PRO A 210 6.05 -3.60 3.14
CA PRO A 210 4.75 -3.99 2.64
C PRO A 210 4.86 -4.56 1.22
N THR A 211 3.98 -5.51 0.87
CA THR A 211 3.85 -5.97 -0.52
C THR A 211 2.90 -5.08 -1.32
N LEU A 212 1.87 -4.54 -0.64
CA LEU A 212 0.88 -3.64 -1.22
C LEU A 212 0.83 -2.33 -0.42
N LEU A 213 0.98 -1.20 -1.12
CA LEU A 213 0.84 0.15 -0.59
C LEU A 213 -0.42 0.80 -1.17
N LEU A 214 -1.28 1.28 -0.28
CA LEU A 214 -2.46 2.07 -0.61
C LEU A 214 -2.16 3.54 -0.26
N LEU A 215 -2.15 4.42 -1.25
CA LEU A 215 -1.73 5.81 -1.13
C LEU A 215 -2.93 6.70 -1.49
N ASP A 216 -3.49 7.39 -0.50
CA ASP A 216 -4.68 8.23 -0.63
C ASP A 216 -4.26 9.69 -0.72
N GLU A 217 -4.39 10.30 -1.90
CA GLU A 217 -3.98 11.67 -2.22
C GLU A 217 -2.58 12.02 -1.69
N PRO A 218 -1.54 11.25 -2.09
CA PRO A 218 -0.21 11.34 -1.48
C PRO A 218 0.50 12.69 -1.72
N VAL A 219 0.11 13.46 -2.74
CA VAL A 219 0.73 14.75 -3.06
C VAL A 219 -0.12 15.96 -2.67
N ALA A 220 -1.24 15.76 -1.99
CA ALA A 220 -2.11 16.86 -1.56
C ALA A 220 -1.34 17.89 -0.72
N GLY A 221 -1.33 19.17 -1.16
CA GLY A 221 -0.67 20.28 -0.46
C GLY A 221 0.85 20.31 -0.59
N MET A 222 1.43 19.54 -1.51
CA MET A 222 2.83 19.60 -1.88
C MET A 222 3.10 20.72 -2.90
N THR A 223 4.33 21.20 -2.94
CA THR A 223 4.83 22.03 -4.02
C THR A 223 5.10 21.20 -5.28
N ASP A 224 5.24 21.85 -6.44
CA ASP A 224 5.55 21.15 -7.71
C ASP A 224 6.83 20.31 -7.59
N GLU A 225 7.88 20.86 -6.94
CA GLU A 225 9.15 20.14 -6.72
C GLU A 225 8.97 18.92 -5.79
N GLU A 226 8.17 19.05 -4.72
CA GLU A 226 7.88 17.93 -3.82
C GLU A 226 7.05 16.86 -4.53
N THR A 227 6.12 17.27 -5.40
CA THR A 227 5.28 16.36 -6.22
C THR A 227 6.15 15.57 -7.20
N GLU A 228 7.07 16.23 -7.92
CA GLU A 228 7.98 15.57 -8.85
C GLU A 228 8.86 14.53 -8.14
N ARG A 229 9.45 14.88 -7.00
CA ARG A 229 10.24 13.95 -6.18
C ARG A 229 9.41 12.78 -5.66
N THR A 230 8.13 13.02 -5.36
CA THR A 230 7.20 11.95 -4.94
C THR A 230 6.90 11.00 -6.10
N ALA A 231 6.77 11.52 -7.33
CA ALA A 231 6.63 10.68 -8.51
C ALA A 231 7.87 9.78 -8.71
N GLU A 232 9.07 10.37 -8.64
CA GLU A 232 10.33 9.60 -8.73
C GLU A 232 10.41 8.51 -7.66
N LEU A 233 10.03 8.82 -6.42
CA LEU A 233 9.96 7.85 -5.32
C LEU A 233 9.04 6.69 -5.68
N PHE A 234 7.80 6.94 -6.11
CA PHE A 234 6.85 5.87 -6.43
C PHE A 234 7.29 5.02 -7.62
N LEU A 235 7.87 5.65 -8.65
CA LEU A 235 8.46 4.94 -9.78
C LEU A 235 9.62 4.03 -9.35
N SER A 236 10.42 4.44 -8.37
CA SER A 236 11.51 3.62 -7.82
C SER A 236 11.04 2.42 -6.98
N LEU A 237 9.81 2.49 -6.47
CA LEU A 237 9.17 1.42 -5.68
C LEU A 237 8.47 0.39 -6.56
N GLU A 238 8.11 0.74 -7.80
CA GLU A 238 7.46 -0.16 -8.75
C GLU A 238 8.29 -1.44 -8.97
N GLY A 239 7.61 -2.56 -9.11
CA GLY A 239 8.25 -3.88 -9.23
C GLY A 239 8.73 -4.48 -7.91
N LYS A 240 9.03 -3.65 -6.90
CA LYS A 240 9.38 -4.10 -5.54
C LYS A 240 8.15 -4.19 -4.64
N HIS A 241 7.23 -3.25 -4.83
CA HIS A 241 5.96 -3.14 -4.12
C HIS A 241 4.84 -2.99 -5.14
N SER A 242 3.65 -3.46 -4.83
CA SER A 242 2.44 -3.09 -5.55
C SER A 242 1.92 -1.78 -4.97
N LEU A 243 1.62 -0.79 -5.83
CA LEU A 243 1.15 0.53 -5.40
C LEU A 243 -0.23 0.79 -5.98
N VAL A 244 -1.15 1.20 -5.13
CA VAL A 244 -2.45 1.75 -5.52
C VAL A 244 -2.47 3.21 -5.10
N VAL A 245 -2.43 4.11 -6.08
CA VAL A 245 -2.39 5.55 -5.88
C VAL A 245 -3.75 6.13 -6.25
N VAL A 246 -4.48 6.63 -5.25
CA VAL A 246 -5.73 7.37 -5.48
C VAL A 246 -5.39 8.84 -5.59
N GLU A 247 -5.71 9.43 -6.74
CA GLU A 247 -5.38 10.83 -7.01
C GLU A 247 -6.44 11.53 -7.85
N HIS A 248 -6.41 12.85 -7.79
CA HIS A 248 -7.22 13.74 -8.64
C HIS A 248 -6.36 14.74 -9.41
N ASP A 249 -5.07 14.85 -9.11
CA ASP A 249 -4.10 15.64 -9.86
C ASP A 249 -3.67 14.88 -11.12
N MET A 250 -4.19 15.33 -12.26
CA MET A 250 -3.95 14.67 -13.55
C MET A 250 -2.51 14.83 -14.03
N ALA A 251 -1.79 15.89 -13.63
CA ALA A 251 -0.40 16.07 -13.99
C ALA A 251 0.48 15.05 -13.26
N PHE A 252 0.20 14.80 -11.98
CA PHE A 252 0.87 13.76 -11.21
C PHE A 252 0.52 12.35 -11.71
N VAL A 253 -0.74 12.09 -12.04
CA VAL A 253 -1.15 10.82 -12.66
C VAL A 253 -0.42 10.58 -13.98
N ASP A 254 -0.28 11.61 -14.82
CA ASP A 254 0.46 11.52 -16.09
C ASP A 254 1.93 11.15 -15.85
N GLN A 255 2.60 11.80 -14.89
CA GLN A 255 3.99 11.48 -14.51
C GLN A 255 4.15 10.02 -14.08
N LEU A 256 3.21 9.50 -13.25
CA LEU A 256 3.25 8.13 -12.75
C LEU A 256 2.94 7.10 -13.84
N THR A 257 2.11 7.45 -14.83
CA THR A 257 1.59 6.50 -15.82
C THR A 257 2.28 6.56 -17.18
N GLN A 258 3.36 7.30 -17.28
CA GLN A 258 4.18 7.32 -18.50
C GLN A 258 4.58 5.91 -18.93
N GLY A 259 4.35 5.59 -20.22
CA GLY A 259 4.61 4.28 -20.78
C GLY A 259 3.34 3.43 -20.90
N CYS A 260 3.27 2.29 -20.23
CA CYS A 260 2.20 1.29 -20.41
C CYS A 260 1.41 1.02 -19.12
N LYS A 261 1.37 1.98 -18.18
CA LYS A 261 0.71 1.78 -16.90
C LYS A 261 -0.79 2.04 -17.01
N GLN A 262 -1.55 1.29 -16.21
CA GLN A 262 -3.00 1.36 -16.26
C GLN A 262 -3.56 2.35 -15.25
N VAL A 263 -4.60 3.05 -15.68
CA VAL A 263 -5.45 3.92 -14.86
C VAL A 263 -6.82 3.29 -14.78
N THR A 264 -7.39 3.27 -13.58
CA THR A 264 -8.77 2.85 -13.33
C THR A 264 -9.60 4.05 -12.94
N VAL A 265 -10.71 4.28 -13.62
CA VAL A 265 -11.69 5.32 -13.29
C VAL A 265 -12.81 4.72 -12.49
N LEU A 266 -13.01 5.22 -11.27
CA LEU A 266 -14.17 4.88 -10.45
C LEU A 266 -15.27 5.95 -10.61
N HIS A 267 -16.50 5.47 -10.73
CA HIS A 267 -17.70 6.30 -10.73
C HIS A 267 -18.87 5.53 -10.09
N GLU A 268 -19.63 6.18 -9.21
CA GLU A 268 -20.78 5.59 -8.51
C GLU A 268 -20.49 4.19 -7.90
N GLY A 269 -19.30 4.03 -7.33
CA GLY A 269 -18.89 2.81 -6.66
C GLY A 269 -18.51 1.64 -7.57
N SER A 270 -18.36 1.86 -8.88
CA SER A 270 -18.00 0.85 -9.87
C SER A 270 -16.80 1.31 -10.73
N VAL A 271 -16.16 0.38 -11.44
CA VAL A 271 -15.18 0.72 -12.48
C VAL A 271 -15.93 1.21 -13.71
N LEU A 272 -15.69 2.47 -14.09
CA LEU A 272 -16.25 3.07 -15.29
C LEU A 272 -15.41 2.77 -16.53
N ALA A 273 -14.10 2.88 -16.39
CA ALA A 273 -13.13 2.61 -17.46
C ALA A 273 -11.79 2.17 -16.86
N GLU A 274 -11.04 1.39 -17.61
CA GLU A 274 -9.70 0.94 -17.28
C GLU A 274 -8.85 0.85 -18.56
N GLY A 275 -7.62 1.33 -18.51
CA GLY A 275 -6.72 1.34 -19.66
C GLY A 275 -5.58 2.34 -19.50
N LEU A 276 -4.89 2.65 -20.59
CA LEU A 276 -3.88 3.71 -20.59
C LEU A 276 -4.53 5.07 -20.33
N LEU A 277 -3.78 5.99 -19.74
CA LEU A 277 -4.31 7.34 -19.44
C LEU A 277 -4.92 8.02 -20.66
N SER A 278 -4.27 7.92 -21.83
CA SER A 278 -4.77 8.48 -23.08
C SER A 278 -6.09 7.84 -23.55
N GLU A 279 -6.27 6.54 -23.34
CA GLU A 279 -7.50 5.81 -23.69
C GLU A 279 -8.64 6.23 -22.75
N VAL A 280 -8.33 6.32 -21.47
CA VAL A 280 -9.28 6.75 -20.43
C VAL A 280 -9.73 8.18 -20.66
N GLN A 281 -8.81 9.11 -21.00
CA GLN A 281 -9.12 10.51 -21.32
C GLN A 281 -9.95 10.67 -22.60
N ALA A 282 -9.83 9.75 -23.56
CA ALA A 282 -10.61 9.75 -24.78
C ALA A 282 -11.98 9.07 -24.63
N ASN A 283 -12.24 8.42 -23.49
CA ASN A 283 -13.51 7.72 -23.27
C ASN A 283 -14.64 8.72 -23.03
N GLU A 284 -15.66 8.71 -23.90
CA GLU A 284 -16.81 9.65 -23.83
C GLU A 284 -17.50 9.65 -22.46
N ARG A 285 -17.70 8.48 -21.84
CA ARG A 285 -18.34 8.38 -20.52
C ARG A 285 -17.48 9.01 -19.41
N VAL A 286 -16.17 8.86 -19.51
CA VAL A 286 -15.23 9.49 -18.55
C VAL A 286 -15.30 11.00 -18.71
N VAL A 287 -15.27 11.49 -19.94
CA VAL A 287 -15.38 12.93 -20.27
C VAL A 287 -16.70 13.51 -19.72
N GLU A 288 -17.83 12.82 -19.91
CA GLU A 288 -19.14 13.24 -19.38
C GLU A 288 -19.13 13.36 -17.85
N VAL A 289 -18.56 12.37 -17.16
CA VAL A 289 -18.49 12.34 -15.70
C VAL A 289 -17.62 13.47 -15.14
N TYR A 290 -16.48 13.77 -15.78
CA TYR A 290 -15.57 14.83 -15.34
C TYR A 290 -16.02 16.23 -15.75
N LEU A 291 -16.70 16.39 -16.88
CA LEU A 291 -17.22 17.69 -17.36
C LEU A 291 -18.62 18.01 -16.86
N GLY A 292 -19.29 17.05 -16.19
CA GLY A 292 -20.64 17.26 -15.61
C GLY A 292 -21.71 17.53 -16.67
N ARG A 293 -21.61 16.90 -17.84
CA ARG A 293 -22.58 17.03 -18.94
C ARG A 293 -23.42 15.78 -19.08
#